data_3de725636bfc3097780c7bdc3fa34631
#
_entry.id   3de725636bfc3097780c7bdc3fa34631
#
_cell.length_a   1.000
_cell.length_b   1.000
_cell.length_c   1.000
_cell.angle_alpha   90.00
_cell.angle_beta   90.00
_cell.angle_gamma   90.00
#
_symmetry.space_group_name_H-M   'P 1'
#
loop_
_entity.id
_entity.type
_entity.pdbx_description
1 polymer ?
#
loop_
_entity_poly.entity_id
_entity_poly.type
_entity_poly.pdbx_seq_one_letter_code
_entity_poly.pdbx_strand_id
1 'polypeptide(L)'
;MEIARLFLSRYDDLRDSMTDLVACPEAEWRARPHGLNPITWTIWHMARAEDSGLNRLIFDRPQVLDDPAARWPERMRIPHRHNGSTMPSDEVDALNAQADIAALWAYSVAVAERTRTLVLQLDPASLDAPIPLAHLRRVVNHEGMLRPGYPWPETPIYSGVSRGELFMMFGLTHNFYHWGEVRIAHSLLGSSHYLVVA
;
A
#
# COMPACT_ATOMS: atom_id res chain seq x y z
N MET A 1 -7.39 22.97 4.83
CA MET A 1 -6.36 22.83 5.90
C MET A 1 -6.76 21.83 6.99
N GLU A 2 -8.02 21.75 7.38
CA GLU A 2 -8.46 20.83 8.45
C GLU A 2 -8.39 19.36 8.05
N ILE A 3 -8.87 18.98 6.86
CA ILE A 3 -8.87 17.58 6.40
C ILE A 3 -7.45 17.02 6.24
N ALA A 4 -6.52 17.81 5.70
CA ALA A 4 -5.12 17.39 5.56
C ALA A 4 -4.48 17.12 6.93
N ARG A 5 -4.74 17.99 7.93
CA ARG A 5 -4.24 17.81 9.28
C ARG A 5 -4.80 16.57 9.96
N LEU A 6 -6.10 16.34 9.84
CA LEU A 6 -6.75 15.15 10.41
C LEU A 6 -6.24 13.87 9.75
N PHE A 7 -6.11 13.88 8.41
CA PHE A 7 -5.54 12.77 7.68
C PHE A 7 -4.13 12.45 8.15
N LEU A 8 -3.24 13.46 8.16
CA LEU A 8 -1.85 13.28 8.55
C LEU A 8 -1.70 12.79 9.99
N SER A 9 -2.51 13.30 10.93
CA SER A 9 -2.50 12.80 12.30
C SER A 9 -2.76 11.29 12.36
N ARG A 10 -3.79 10.79 11.67
CA ARG A 10 -4.11 9.36 11.64
C ARG A 10 -3.12 8.54 10.85
N TYR A 11 -2.63 9.11 9.76
CA TYR A 11 -1.61 8.49 8.93
C TYR A 11 -0.29 8.31 9.69
N ASP A 12 0.13 9.32 10.41
CA ASP A 12 1.36 9.27 11.22
C ASP A 12 1.21 8.29 12.39
N ASP A 13 0.07 8.28 13.11
CA ASP A 13 -0.23 7.28 14.14
C ASP A 13 -0.07 5.84 13.59
N LEU A 14 -0.59 5.58 12.37
CA LEU A 14 -0.44 4.29 11.72
C LEU A 14 1.02 3.98 11.40
N ARG A 15 1.73 4.91 10.76
CA ARG A 15 3.13 4.71 10.35
C ARG A 15 4.06 4.51 11.55
N ASP A 16 3.83 5.27 12.61
CA ASP A 16 4.59 5.13 13.87
C ASP A 16 4.37 3.75 14.50
N SER A 17 3.11 3.25 14.48
CA SER A 17 2.79 1.91 14.98
C SER A 17 3.44 0.77 14.19
N MET A 18 3.89 1.03 12.97
CA MET A 18 4.58 0.04 12.11
C MET A 18 6.10 0.03 12.32
N THR A 19 6.68 1.03 12.99
CA THR A 19 8.14 1.18 13.07
C THR A 19 8.84 0.02 13.77
N ASP A 20 8.16 -0.61 14.73
CA ASP A 20 8.71 -1.74 15.47
C ASP A 20 8.96 -2.99 14.60
N LEU A 21 8.30 -3.08 13.42
CA LEU A 21 8.56 -4.17 12.47
C LEU A 21 10.02 -4.27 12.04
N VAL A 22 10.75 -3.15 12.05
CA VAL A 22 12.17 -3.13 11.68
C VAL A 22 13.03 -4.00 12.61
N ALA A 23 12.61 -4.14 13.88
CA ALA A 23 13.30 -4.95 14.87
C ALA A 23 12.90 -6.44 14.82
N CYS A 24 11.84 -6.79 14.04
CA CYS A 24 11.38 -8.17 13.94
C CYS A 24 12.36 -9.03 13.13
N PRO A 25 12.62 -10.27 13.56
CA PRO A 25 13.43 -11.21 12.79
C PRO A 25 12.87 -11.45 11.39
N GLU A 26 13.72 -11.63 10.39
CA GLU A 26 13.31 -11.91 9.02
C GLU A 26 12.40 -13.15 8.92
N ALA A 27 12.61 -14.16 9.78
CA ALA A 27 11.76 -15.34 9.83
C ALA A 27 10.29 -15.01 10.15
N GLU A 28 10.01 -14.00 10.96
CA GLU A 28 8.66 -13.55 11.27
C GLU A 28 8.01 -12.82 10.10
N TRP A 29 8.78 -12.01 9.38
CA TRP A 29 8.31 -11.37 8.16
C TRP A 29 7.84 -12.37 7.11
N ARG A 30 8.52 -13.51 7.02
CA ARG A 30 8.26 -14.56 6.02
C ARG A 30 7.28 -15.62 6.46
N ALA A 31 6.96 -15.70 7.76
CA ALA A 31 6.06 -16.71 8.29
C ALA A 31 4.62 -16.53 7.79
N ARG A 32 3.92 -17.65 7.59
CA ARG A 32 2.50 -17.70 7.22
C ARG A 32 1.69 -18.49 8.26
N PRO A 33 1.48 -17.94 9.46
CA PRO A 33 0.74 -18.64 10.50
C PRO A 33 -0.68 -18.93 10.01
N HIS A 34 -1.10 -20.18 10.11
CA HIS A 34 -2.44 -20.66 9.67
C HIS A 34 -2.80 -20.31 8.21
N GLY A 35 -1.81 -20.14 7.33
CA GLY A 35 -2.03 -19.80 5.93
C GLY A 35 -2.38 -18.33 5.64
N LEU A 36 -2.26 -17.46 6.63
CA LEU A 36 -2.38 -16.00 6.43
C LEU A 36 -1.28 -15.49 5.49
N ASN A 37 -1.50 -14.32 4.92
CA ASN A 37 -0.46 -13.65 4.15
C ASN A 37 0.75 -13.31 5.04
N PRO A 38 1.98 -13.49 4.54
CA PRO A 38 3.17 -13.12 5.28
C PRO A 38 3.28 -11.60 5.41
N ILE A 39 3.90 -11.11 6.47
CA ILE A 39 4.13 -9.67 6.69
C ILE A 39 4.81 -9.04 5.46
N THR A 40 5.79 -9.72 4.87
CA THR A 40 6.48 -9.29 3.64
C THR A 40 5.50 -8.91 2.53
N TRP A 41 4.57 -9.81 2.20
CA TRP A 41 3.58 -9.54 1.15
C TRP A 41 2.61 -8.42 1.57
N THR A 42 2.16 -8.42 2.82
CA THR A 42 1.20 -7.43 3.31
C THR A 42 1.77 -6.02 3.27
N ILE A 43 3.01 -5.81 3.72
CA ILE A 43 3.69 -4.50 3.65
C ILE A 43 3.92 -4.06 2.20
N TRP A 44 4.33 -5.00 1.33
CA TRP A 44 4.45 -4.70 -0.11
C TRP A 44 3.10 -4.29 -0.70
N HIS A 45 2.04 -5.04 -0.44
CA HIS A 45 0.70 -4.76 -0.92
C HIS A 45 0.19 -3.39 -0.47
N MET A 46 0.34 -3.06 0.81
CA MET A 46 0.01 -1.74 1.37
C MET A 46 0.75 -0.63 0.64
N ALA A 47 2.07 -0.73 0.54
CA ALA A 47 2.89 0.29 -0.12
C ALA A 47 2.55 0.44 -1.61
N ARG A 48 2.30 -0.69 -2.33
CA ARG A 48 1.91 -0.65 -3.75
C ARG A 48 0.52 -0.07 -3.96
N ALA A 49 -0.45 -0.42 -3.10
CA ALA A 49 -1.80 0.11 -3.18
C ALA A 49 -1.81 1.63 -2.91
N GLU A 50 -1.05 2.08 -1.93
CA GLU A 50 -0.90 3.49 -1.61
C GLU A 50 -0.20 4.24 -2.75
N ASP A 51 0.93 3.76 -3.25
CA ASP A 51 1.69 4.41 -4.33
C ASP A 51 0.89 4.50 -5.63
N SER A 52 0.24 3.41 -6.05
CA SER A 52 -0.59 3.41 -7.25
C SER A 52 -1.93 4.11 -7.07
N GLY A 53 -2.53 4.02 -5.88
CA GLY A 53 -3.81 4.65 -5.56
C GLY A 53 -3.69 6.15 -5.30
N LEU A 54 -2.83 6.56 -4.36
CA LEU A 54 -2.68 7.98 -4.06
C LEU A 54 -1.85 8.72 -5.11
N ASN A 55 -0.60 8.31 -5.31
CA ASN A 55 0.30 9.09 -6.15
C ASN A 55 -0.18 9.11 -7.60
N ARG A 56 -0.57 7.95 -8.15
CA ARG A 56 -0.90 7.86 -9.57
C ARG A 56 -2.38 8.12 -9.85
N LEU A 57 -3.28 7.41 -9.16
CA LEU A 57 -4.71 7.52 -9.48
C LEU A 57 -5.32 8.84 -9.00
N ILE A 58 -5.03 9.25 -7.77
CA ILE A 58 -5.68 10.42 -7.15
C ILE A 58 -4.95 11.70 -7.49
N PHE A 59 -3.63 11.74 -7.32
CA PHE A 59 -2.85 12.96 -7.54
C PHE A 59 -2.29 13.12 -8.95
N ASP A 60 -2.41 12.12 -9.82
CA ASP A 60 -1.86 12.07 -11.19
C ASP A 60 -0.36 12.43 -11.23
N ARG A 61 0.40 11.86 -10.29
CA ARG A 61 1.86 12.03 -10.17
C ARG A 61 2.56 10.71 -10.48
N PRO A 62 3.84 10.74 -10.88
CA PRO A 62 4.63 9.52 -11.02
C PRO A 62 4.65 8.74 -9.70
N GLN A 63 4.57 7.41 -9.80
CA GLN A 63 4.72 6.54 -8.64
C GLN A 63 6.15 6.62 -8.10
N VAL A 64 6.33 6.41 -6.80
CA VAL A 64 7.65 6.23 -6.18
C VAL A 64 8.38 5.04 -6.80
N LEU A 65 7.62 3.98 -7.16
CA LEU A 65 8.15 2.80 -7.85
C LEU A 65 8.91 3.16 -9.14
N ASP A 66 8.51 4.22 -9.83
CA ASP A 66 9.03 4.64 -11.13
C ASP A 66 10.30 5.51 -11.04
N ASP A 67 10.84 5.74 -9.84
CA ASP A 67 12.08 6.50 -9.66
C ASP A 67 13.28 5.73 -10.25
N PRO A 68 13.86 6.19 -11.37
CA PRO A 68 14.94 5.48 -12.04
C PRO A 68 16.25 5.46 -11.23
N ALA A 69 16.44 6.42 -10.33
CA ALA A 69 17.63 6.46 -9.46
C ALA A 69 17.51 5.45 -8.31
N ALA A 70 16.31 5.24 -7.81
CA ALA A 70 16.07 4.34 -6.68
C ALA A 70 16.02 2.86 -7.10
N ARG A 71 15.61 2.54 -8.35
CA ARG A 71 15.52 1.17 -8.89
C ARG A 71 14.81 0.21 -7.94
N TRP A 72 13.64 0.61 -7.46
CA TRP A 72 12.91 -0.12 -6.44
C TRP A 72 12.59 -1.58 -6.79
N PRO A 73 12.12 -1.92 -8.01
CA PRO A 73 11.81 -3.30 -8.36
C PRO A 73 13.02 -4.24 -8.22
N GLU A 74 14.18 -3.80 -8.68
CA GLU A 74 15.42 -4.57 -8.61
C GLU A 74 15.94 -4.68 -7.16
N ARG A 75 15.93 -3.59 -6.40
CA ARG A 75 16.37 -3.58 -5.01
C ARG A 75 15.49 -4.45 -4.13
N MET A 76 14.16 -4.35 -4.27
CA MET A 76 13.23 -5.20 -3.54
C MET A 76 13.23 -6.65 -4.02
N ARG A 77 13.78 -6.93 -5.22
CA ARG A 77 13.65 -8.21 -5.93
C ARG A 77 12.19 -8.58 -6.19
N ILE A 78 11.33 -7.60 -6.37
CA ILE A 78 9.90 -7.76 -6.65
C ILE A 78 9.60 -7.07 -7.97
N PRO A 79 9.45 -7.80 -9.08
CA PRO A 79 9.27 -7.21 -10.41
C PRO A 79 7.83 -6.76 -10.69
N HIS A 80 6.90 -7.03 -9.76
CA HIS A 80 5.48 -6.75 -9.97
C HIS A 80 5.17 -5.26 -9.88
N ARG A 81 4.50 -4.76 -10.91
CA ARG A 81 4.01 -3.39 -10.93
C ARG A 81 2.62 -3.25 -10.27
N HIS A 82 1.80 -4.28 -10.33
CA HIS A 82 0.48 -4.30 -9.72
C HIS A 82 0.55 -4.28 -8.19
N ASN A 83 -0.57 -4.00 -7.56
CA ASN A 83 -0.66 -3.94 -6.09
C ASN A 83 -0.84 -5.29 -5.39
N GLY A 84 -0.98 -6.39 -6.12
CA GLY A 84 -1.12 -7.73 -5.54
C GLY A 84 -2.55 -8.18 -5.26
N SER A 85 -3.56 -7.35 -5.49
CA SER A 85 -4.96 -7.78 -5.32
C SER A 85 -5.24 -9.05 -6.11
N THR A 86 -5.84 -10.05 -5.47
CA THR A 86 -6.12 -11.39 -6.03
C THR A 86 -4.87 -12.20 -6.45
N MET A 87 -3.70 -11.90 -5.86
CA MET A 87 -2.50 -12.71 -6.11
C MET A 87 -2.71 -14.14 -5.58
N PRO A 88 -2.49 -15.20 -6.40
CA PRO A 88 -2.58 -16.57 -5.94
C PRO A 88 -1.52 -16.90 -4.88
N SER A 89 -1.79 -17.91 -4.06
CA SER A 89 -0.93 -18.26 -2.93
C SER A 89 0.50 -18.63 -3.33
N ASP A 90 0.66 -19.30 -4.46
CA ASP A 90 1.98 -19.67 -5.00
C ASP A 90 2.81 -18.45 -5.44
N GLU A 91 2.16 -17.44 -6.02
CA GLU A 91 2.81 -16.16 -6.35
C GLU A 91 3.15 -15.36 -5.09
N VAL A 92 2.28 -15.38 -4.07
CA VAL A 92 2.57 -14.81 -2.74
C VAL A 92 3.80 -15.47 -2.14
N ASP A 93 3.89 -16.81 -2.18
CA ASP A 93 5.03 -17.57 -1.67
C ASP A 93 6.31 -17.25 -2.43
N ALA A 94 6.24 -17.15 -3.76
CA ALA A 94 7.39 -16.79 -4.59
C ALA A 94 7.91 -15.38 -4.28
N LEU A 95 7.00 -14.39 -4.17
CA LEU A 95 7.35 -13.03 -3.77
C LEU A 95 7.99 -13.02 -2.39
N ASN A 96 7.36 -13.70 -1.42
CA ASN A 96 7.83 -13.77 -0.04
C ASN A 96 9.24 -14.37 0.06
N ALA A 97 9.54 -15.41 -0.71
CA ALA A 97 10.82 -16.08 -0.71
C ALA A 97 11.96 -15.21 -1.26
N GLN A 98 11.69 -14.40 -2.30
CA GLN A 98 12.72 -13.64 -3.00
C GLN A 98 12.91 -12.20 -2.49
N ALA A 99 11.89 -11.61 -1.83
CA ALA A 99 11.89 -10.21 -1.46
C ALA A 99 13.08 -9.84 -0.55
N ASP A 100 13.72 -8.70 -0.85
CA ASP A 100 14.63 -8.03 0.06
C ASP A 100 13.82 -7.17 1.03
N ILE A 101 13.75 -7.60 2.29
CA ILE A 101 12.89 -6.98 3.32
C ILE A 101 13.37 -5.57 3.65
N ALA A 102 14.67 -5.34 3.72
CA ALA A 102 15.20 -4.01 4.03
C ALA A 102 14.90 -3.01 2.89
N ALA A 103 15.03 -3.41 1.64
CA ALA A 103 14.68 -2.59 0.50
C ALA A 103 13.16 -2.37 0.39
N LEU A 104 12.36 -3.38 0.71
CA LEU A 104 10.89 -3.27 0.78
C LEU A 104 10.46 -2.25 1.84
N TRP A 105 11.04 -2.33 3.05
CA TRP A 105 10.76 -1.36 4.09
C TRP A 105 11.14 0.07 3.67
N ALA A 106 12.33 0.24 3.07
CA ALA A 106 12.77 1.54 2.56
C ALA A 106 11.83 2.09 1.48
N TYR A 107 11.32 1.24 0.58
CA TYR A 107 10.28 1.62 -0.39
C TYR A 107 8.99 2.08 0.31
N SER A 108 8.51 1.33 1.28
CA SER A 108 7.33 1.69 2.08
C SER A 108 7.49 3.06 2.77
N VAL A 109 8.67 3.36 3.30
CA VAL A 109 8.98 4.67 3.89
C VAL A 109 8.98 5.77 2.83
N ALA A 110 9.60 5.54 1.66
CA ALA A 110 9.62 6.51 0.57
C ALA A 110 8.21 6.83 0.03
N VAL A 111 7.33 5.83 -0.04
CA VAL A 111 5.91 6.03 -0.37
C VAL A 111 5.23 6.91 0.69
N ALA A 112 5.46 6.64 1.97
CA ALA A 112 4.88 7.43 3.05
C ALA A 112 5.33 8.90 3.03
N GLU A 113 6.59 9.17 2.76
CA GLU A 113 7.12 10.54 2.64
C GLU A 113 6.48 11.28 1.44
N ARG A 114 6.31 10.58 0.33
CA ARG A 114 5.60 11.14 -0.83
C ARG A 114 4.15 11.44 -0.49
N THR A 115 3.44 10.53 0.17
CA THR A 115 2.06 10.74 0.62
C THR A 115 1.94 11.98 1.50
N ARG A 116 2.80 12.14 2.52
CA ARG A 116 2.80 13.35 3.37
C ARG A 116 2.97 14.62 2.55
N THR A 117 3.91 14.62 1.62
CA THR A 117 4.17 15.78 0.75
C THR A 117 2.95 16.15 -0.09
N LEU A 118 2.29 15.16 -0.68
CA LEU A 118 1.10 15.39 -1.51
C LEU A 118 -0.10 15.86 -0.70
N VAL A 119 -0.30 15.29 0.49
CA VAL A 119 -1.41 15.69 1.39
C VAL A 119 -1.25 17.14 1.85
N LEU A 120 -0.04 17.59 2.13
CA LEU A 120 0.22 18.99 2.49
C LEU A 120 -0.09 19.97 1.34
N GLN A 121 -0.06 19.51 0.10
CA GLN A 121 -0.36 20.29 -1.11
C GLN A 121 -1.81 20.08 -1.61
N LEU A 122 -2.61 19.29 -0.88
CA LEU A 122 -3.96 18.94 -1.29
C LEU A 122 -4.87 20.17 -1.31
N ASP A 123 -5.55 20.37 -2.45
CA ASP A 123 -6.71 21.27 -2.51
C ASP A 123 -7.97 20.51 -2.09
N PRO A 124 -8.57 20.83 -0.94
CA PRO A 124 -9.76 20.15 -0.46
C PRO A 124 -10.94 20.19 -1.43
N ALA A 125 -11.06 21.26 -2.23
CA ALA A 125 -12.15 21.40 -3.21
C ALA A 125 -12.05 20.35 -4.34
N SER A 126 -10.86 19.77 -4.56
CA SER A 126 -10.68 18.71 -5.56
C SER A 126 -11.23 17.34 -5.14
N LEU A 127 -11.58 17.16 -3.87
CA LEU A 127 -11.97 15.86 -3.31
C LEU A 127 -13.41 15.45 -3.64
N ASP A 128 -14.30 16.40 -3.90
CA ASP A 128 -15.71 16.12 -4.16
C ASP A 128 -15.95 15.56 -5.57
N ALA A 129 -15.03 15.83 -6.50
CA ALA A 129 -15.18 15.39 -7.87
C ALA A 129 -14.81 13.90 -8.05
N PRO A 130 -15.52 13.15 -8.91
CA PRO A 130 -15.12 11.81 -9.30
C PRO A 130 -13.84 11.85 -10.14
N ILE A 131 -13.09 10.75 -10.13
CA ILE A 131 -11.95 10.59 -11.03
C ILE A 131 -12.48 10.39 -12.47
N PRO A 132 -11.97 11.13 -13.47
CA PRO A 132 -12.39 10.95 -14.85
C PRO A 132 -12.21 9.50 -15.31
N LEU A 133 -13.24 8.91 -15.93
CA LEU A 133 -13.25 7.51 -16.31
C LEU A 133 -12.07 7.13 -17.23
N ALA A 134 -11.67 8.03 -18.13
CA ALA A 134 -10.51 7.81 -19.00
C ALA A 134 -9.21 7.69 -18.22
N HIS A 135 -9.01 8.52 -17.16
CA HIS A 135 -7.86 8.45 -16.29
C HIS A 135 -7.89 7.16 -15.45
N LEU A 136 -9.05 6.85 -14.89
CA LEU A 136 -9.25 5.63 -14.12
C LEU A 136 -8.88 4.36 -14.94
N ARG A 137 -9.43 4.25 -16.16
CA ARG A 137 -9.10 3.14 -17.08
C ARG A 137 -7.62 3.08 -17.42
N ARG A 138 -7.00 4.22 -17.67
CA ARG A 138 -5.57 4.31 -17.96
C ARG A 138 -4.75 3.74 -16.80
N VAL A 139 -4.96 4.22 -15.59
CA VAL A 139 -4.16 3.82 -14.42
C VAL A 139 -4.41 2.37 -14.05
N VAL A 140 -5.66 1.98 -13.99
CA VAL A 140 -6.04 0.63 -13.53
C VAL A 140 -5.70 -0.44 -14.56
N ASN A 141 -6.08 -0.22 -15.85
CA ASN A 141 -6.00 -1.27 -16.87
C ASN A 141 -4.70 -1.22 -17.68
N HIS A 142 -4.17 -0.04 -17.97
CA HIS A 142 -3.04 0.09 -18.90
C HIS A 142 -1.71 0.30 -18.19
N GLU A 143 -1.70 1.00 -17.04
CA GLU A 143 -0.47 1.23 -16.27
C GLU A 143 -0.19 0.13 -15.24
N GLY A 144 -1.05 -0.88 -15.15
CA GLY A 144 -0.80 -2.08 -14.36
C GLY A 144 -0.99 -1.89 -12.85
N MET A 145 -1.93 -1.06 -12.42
CA MET A 145 -2.30 -0.97 -11.00
C MET A 145 -2.85 -2.28 -10.48
N LEU A 146 -3.64 -2.98 -11.28
CA LEU A 146 -4.17 -4.32 -10.98
C LEU A 146 -3.50 -5.38 -11.85
N ARG A 147 -3.62 -6.64 -11.42
CA ARG A 147 -3.08 -7.78 -12.17
C ARG A 147 -3.77 -7.93 -13.52
N PRO A 148 -3.04 -8.39 -14.57
CA PRO A 148 -3.67 -8.85 -15.80
C PRO A 148 -4.69 -9.96 -15.49
N GLY A 149 -5.87 -9.87 -16.11
CA GLY A 149 -6.94 -10.87 -15.91
C GLY A 149 -7.73 -10.69 -14.61
N TYR A 150 -7.49 -9.63 -13.83
CA TYR A 150 -8.40 -9.27 -12.75
C TYR A 150 -9.82 -9.15 -13.34
N PRO A 151 -10.84 -9.78 -12.71
CA PRO A 151 -12.22 -9.73 -13.22
C PRO A 151 -12.78 -8.33 -13.06
N TRP A 152 -12.35 -7.45 -13.94
CA TRP A 152 -12.70 -6.06 -13.92
C TRP A 152 -13.88 -5.85 -14.85
N PRO A 153 -15.02 -5.39 -14.37
CA PRO A 153 -16.13 -5.03 -15.24
C PRO A 153 -15.70 -3.88 -16.18
N GLU A 154 -16.35 -3.75 -17.33
CA GLU A 154 -16.14 -2.64 -18.27
C GLU A 154 -16.27 -1.27 -17.58
N THR A 155 -17.08 -1.21 -16.52
CA THR A 155 -17.17 -0.06 -15.61
C THR A 155 -16.29 -0.33 -14.39
N PRO A 156 -15.19 0.39 -14.21
CA PRO A 156 -14.27 0.21 -13.11
C PRO A 156 -14.93 0.33 -11.73
N ILE A 157 -14.52 -0.51 -10.78
CA ILE A 157 -15.06 -0.57 -9.40
C ILE A 157 -15.08 0.79 -8.69
N TYR A 158 -14.20 1.71 -9.10
CA TYR A 158 -14.10 3.07 -8.54
C TYR A 158 -14.86 4.11 -9.37
N SER A 159 -15.64 3.68 -10.38
CA SER A 159 -16.43 4.60 -11.20
C SER A 159 -17.54 5.25 -10.37
N GLY A 160 -17.61 6.56 -10.44
CA GLY A 160 -18.58 7.35 -9.67
C GLY A 160 -18.22 7.56 -8.19
N VAL A 161 -17.15 6.95 -7.70
CA VAL A 161 -16.62 7.19 -6.36
C VAL A 161 -15.88 8.53 -6.36
N SER A 162 -16.08 9.35 -5.36
CA SER A 162 -15.38 10.63 -5.26
C SER A 162 -13.87 10.44 -5.03
N ARG A 163 -13.09 11.42 -5.46
CA ARG A 163 -11.65 11.44 -5.19
C ARG A 163 -11.36 11.39 -3.69
N GLY A 164 -12.18 12.04 -2.86
CA GLY A 164 -12.03 12.05 -1.41
C GLY A 164 -12.25 10.68 -0.77
N GLU A 165 -13.27 9.93 -1.22
CA GLU A 165 -13.50 8.56 -0.74
C GLU A 165 -12.31 7.66 -1.10
N LEU A 166 -11.80 7.74 -2.33
CA LEU A 166 -10.61 6.97 -2.74
C LEU A 166 -9.34 7.42 -2.01
N PHE A 167 -9.20 8.72 -1.75
CA PHE A 167 -8.11 9.27 -0.95
C PHE A 167 -8.10 8.67 0.46
N MET A 168 -9.24 8.66 1.15
CA MET A 168 -9.38 8.05 2.47
C MET A 168 -9.17 6.54 2.40
N MET A 169 -9.67 5.88 1.36
CA MET A 169 -9.53 4.43 1.19
C MET A 169 -8.06 4.04 1.04
N PHE A 170 -7.34 4.58 0.06
CA PHE A 170 -5.95 4.17 -0.20
C PHE A 170 -4.97 4.69 0.85
N GLY A 171 -5.21 5.84 1.44
CA GLY A 171 -4.32 6.44 2.41
C GLY A 171 -4.49 5.91 3.83
N LEU A 172 -5.71 5.62 4.25
CA LEU A 172 -5.98 5.22 5.63
C LEU A 172 -6.66 3.85 5.73
N THR A 173 -7.89 3.72 5.22
CA THR A 173 -8.75 2.57 5.53
C THR A 173 -8.08 1.25 5.12
N HIS A 174 -7.58 1.16 3.91
CA HIS A 174 -6.87 -0.01 3.38
C HIS A 174 -5.63 -0.35 4.22
N ASN A 175 -4.85 0.66 4.56
CA ASN A 175 -3.65 0.47 5.35
C ASN A 175 -3.95 0.03 6.80
N PHE A 176 -5.00 0.57 7.43
CA PHE A 176 -5.43 0.12 8.76
C PHE A 176 -5.94 -1.32 8.76
N TYR A 177 -6.69 -1.75 7.74
CA TYR A 177 -7.13 -3.14 7.64
C TYR A 177 -5.95 -4.10 7.55
N HIS A 178 -5.01 -3.83 6.67
CA HIS A 178 -3.83 -4.69 6.50
C HIS A 178 -2.86 -4.60 7.67
N TRP A 179 -2.78 -3.45 8.34
CA TRP A 179 -2.04 -3.37 9.60
C TRP A 179 -2.64 -4.28 10.67
N GLY A 180 -3.97 -4.37 10.74
CA GLY A 180 -4.66 -5.33 11.60
C GLY A 180 -4.27 -6.78 11.27
N GLU A 181 -4.18 -7.15 9.99
CA GLU A 181 -3.73 -8.48 9.56
C GLU A 181 -2.27 -8.76 9.97
N VAL A 182 -1.38 -7.79 9.80
CA VAL A 182 0.03 -7.91 10.25
C VAL A 182 0.08 -8.17 11.76
N ARG A 183 -0.68 -7.43 12.55
CA ARG A 183 -0.72 -7.61 14.01
C ARG A 183 -1.24 -8.98 14.41
N ILE A 184 -2.26 -9.49 13.73
CA ILE A 184 -2.79 -10.84 13.97
C ILE A 184 -1.73 -11.89 13.62
N ALA A 185 -1.12 -11.81 12.43
CA ALA A 185 -0.07 -12.73 12.02
C ALA A 185 1.08 -12.76 13.03
N HIS A 186 1.55 -11.59 13.44
CA HIS A 186 2.62 -11.44 14.43
C HIS A 186 2.25 -12.01 15.81
N SER A 187 1.02 -11.78 16.27
CA SER A 187 0.50 -12.34 17.53
C SER A 187 0.46 -13.87 17.52
N LEU A 188 0.08 -14.47 16.38
CA LEU A 188 0.06 -15.94 16.21
C LEU A 188 1.45 -16.58 16.22
N LEU A 189 2.51 -15.80 15.98
CA LEU A 189 3.89 -16.26 16.09
C LEU A 189 4.42 -16.21 17.54
N GLY A 190 3.61 -15.76 18.50
CA GLY A 190 4.00 -15.67 19.91
C GLY A 190 4.87 -14.46 20.24
N SER A 191 4.99 -13.53 19.33
CA SER A 191 5.74 -12.29 19.54
C SER A 191 4.95 -11.33 20.41
N SER A 192 5.36 -11.19 21.68
CA SER A 192 4.62 -10.47 22.72
C SER A 192 4.65 -8.95 22.60
N HIS A 193 5.36 -8.39 21.64
CA HIS A 193 5.65 -6.95 21.60
C HIS A 193 4.50 -6.05 21.16
N TYR A 194 3.42 -6.59 20.60
CA TYR A 194 2.38 -5.79 19.92
C TYR A 194 0.97 -5.85 20.50
N LEU A 195 0.77 -6.49 21.65
CA LEU A 195 -0.55 -6.58 22.28
C LEU A 195 -0.86 -5.49 23.31
N VAL A 196 0.02 -4.51 23.47
CA VAL A 196 -0.28 -3.38 24.36
C VAL A 196 -1.09 -2.36 23.56
N VAL A 197 -2.42 -2.55 23.60
CA VAL A 197 -3.35 -1.45 23.34
C VAL A 197 -3.34 -0.64 24.64
N ALA A 198 -2.66 0.49 24.62
CA ALA A 198 -2.81 1.47 25.69
C ALA A 198 -4.18 2.15 25.61
#